data_1d023595c7fabc7668937690fb39103f
#
_entry.id   1d023595c7fabc7668937690fb39103f
#
_cell.length_a   1.000
_cell.length_b   1.000
_cell.length_c   1.000
_cell.angle_alpha   90.00
_cell.angle_beta   90.00
_cell.angle_gamma   90.00
#
_symmetry.space_group_name_H-M   'P 1'
#
loop_
_entity.id
_entity.type
_entity.pdbx_description
1 polymer ?
#
loop_
_entity_poly.entity_id
_entity_poly.type
_entity_poly.pdbx_seq_one_letter_code
_entity_poly.pdbx_strand_id
1 'polypeptide(L)'
;MNKQQKQLMGKVMTHFFSRIIGVLALSTAMFAISNASAGVNELPTDIQNSLYNKDFLDPVQPISESAYRDWVAKNPPPWKVGYASSFAGNTWRAAVMDRLQNELVPKWKDLGMLDEVIITQSNLNDATQIQQIRQLVDQGVDAIIVCCSNPTALNASVEYAYKNDVAVFSGIGYLTSPYSINSSANFVVGGRMMGEWMANEIGGKGRVLNVEGIPGTSASDSQNVGIEKALADFPDVKVKGQIAGMWTDQVAQAEVQKWLATNPSKLDGIIIQSASELGALRALQQSGRDMIPITIGSELGALCYWRNNPDYVSAAIHAWPPGDDFEMIWNIMMRTLQGQGPKVQSILTTPLSMDKDEMMAAIPSDCSEQSDQWYHPGINAWAGKEFLNNFFLRPADPEKYDVASHPKS
;
A
#
# COMPACT_ATOMS: atom_id res chain seq x y z
N MET A 1 21.54 -2.12 -64.63
CA MET A 1 21.10 -2.94 -63.48
C MET A 1 19.64 -3.31 -63.68
N ASN A 2 19.35 -4.62 -63.83
CA ASN A 2 18.06 -5.18 -64.22
C ASN A 2 17.07 -5.11 -63.03
N LYS A 3 15.77 -4.98 -63.32
CA LYS A 3 14.67 -4.91 -62.32
C LYS A 3 14.74 -6.04 -61.28
N GLN A 4 15.22 -7.22 -61.65
CA GLN A 4 15.43 -8.36 -60.73
C GLN A 4 16.54 -8.14 -59.72
N GLN A 5 17.62 -7.43 -60.03
CA GLN A 5 18.71 -7.12 -59.09
C GLN A 5 18.29 -6.08 -58.06
N LYS A 6 17.43 -5.14 -58.38
CA LYS A 6 16.87 -4.17 -57.39
C LYS A 6 15.89 -4.84 -56.43
N GLN A 7 15.14 -5.86 -56.89
CA GLN A 7 14.21 -6.59 -56.00
C GLN A 7 14.94 -7.54 -55.03
N LEU A 8 16.10 -8.08 -55.46
CA LEU A 8 16.91 -8.95 -54.58
C LEU A 8 17.64 -8.15 -53.49
N MET A 9 18.17 -6.97 -53.83
CA MET A 9 18.80 -6.08 -52.83
C MET A 9 17.80 -5.54 -51.80
N GLY A 10 16.56 -5.23 -52.22
CA GLY A 10 15.51 -4.77 -51.28
C GLY A 10 15.09 -5.87 -50.28
N LYS A 11 15.04 -7.13 -50.71
CA LYS A 11 14.71 -8.26 -49.80
C LYS A 11 15.83 -8.63 -48.85
N VAL A 12 17.09 -8.47 -49.24
CA VAL A 12 18.24 -8.74 -48.34
C VAL A 12 18.38 -7.65 -47.28
N MET A 13 18.15 -6.40 -47.63
CA MET A 13 18.19 -5.29 -46.66
C MET A 13 17.07 -5.36 -45.62
N THR A 14 15.83 -5.74 -46.01
CA THR A 14 14.71 -5.86 -45.07
C THR A 14 14.90 -7.04 -44.11
N HIS A 15 15.52 -8.14 -44.52
CA HIS A 15 15.81 -9.26 -43.60
C HIS A 15 16.97 -8.98 -42.64
N PHE A 16 17.95 -8.14 -43.06
CA PHE A 16 19.07 -7.77 -42.17
C PHE A 16 18.63 -6.76 -41.11
N PHE A 17 17.80 -5.79 -41.42
CA PHE A 17 17.26 -4.84 -40.47
C PHE A 17 16.28 -5.50 -39.48
N SER A 18 15.45 -6.45 -39.93
CA SER A 18 14.52 -7.16 -39.03
C SER A 18 15.23 -8.06 -38.03
N ARG A 19 16.39 -8.64 -38.36
CA ARG A 19 17.18 -9.44 -37.41
C ARG A 19 17.97 -8.61 -36.41
N ILE A 20 18.46 -7.43 -36.79
CA ILE A 20 19.18 -6.52 -35.87
C ILE A 20 18.23 -5.88 -34.86
N ILE A 21 17.01 -5.50 -35.26
CA ILE A 21 16.00 -4.95 -34.36
C ILE A 21 15.50 -6.03 -33.38
N GLY A 22 15.37 -7.29 -33.81
CA GLY A 22 14.97 -8.39 -32.93
C GLY A 22 16.02 -8.73 -31.86
N VAL A 23 17.30 -8.62 -32.18
CA VAL A 23 18.40 -8.89 -31.23
C VAL A 23 18.59 -7.74 -30.25
N LEU A 24 18.41 -6.48 -30.66
CA LEU A 24 18.44 -5.33 -29.73
C LEU A 24 17.23 -5.32 -28.79
N ALA A 25 16.03 -5.69 -29.25
CA ALA A 25 14.85 -5.74 -28.40
C ALA A 25 14.92 -6.88 -27.37
N LEU A 26 15.50 -8.04 -27.73
CA LEU A 26 15.72 -9.11 -26.76
C LEU A 26 16.81 -8.79 -25.72
N SER A 27 17.87 -8.07 -26.10
CA SER A 27 18.94 -7.71 -25.15
C SER A 27 18.50 -6.62 -24.16
N THR A 28 17.66 -5.66 -24.59
CA THR A 28 17.10 -4.66 -23.67
C THR A 28 16.03 -5.24 -22.74
N ALA A 29 15.23 -6.20 -23.20
CA ALA A 29 14.27 -6.90 -22.34
C ALA A 29 14.95 -7.81 -21.30
N MET A 30 16.05 -8.51 -21.67
CA MET A 30 16.82 -9.31 -20.71
C MET A 30 17.57 -8.44 -19.68
N PHE A 31 18.06 -7.26 -20.04
CA PHE A 31 18.66 -6.33 -19.07
C PHE A 31 17.64 -5.71 -18.11
N ALA A 32 16.44 -5.40 -18.59
CA ALA A 32 15.37 -4.89 -17.73
C ALA A 32 14.87 -5.96 -16.74
N ILE A 33 14.77 -7.23 -17.17
CA ILE A 33 14.35 -8.34 -16.30
C ILE A 33 15.45 -8.68 -15.26
N SER A 34 16.73 -8.58 -15.59
CA SER A 34 17.82 -8.85 -14.65
C SER A 34 17.94 -7.79 -13.55
N ASN A 35 17.65 -6.52 -13.86
CA ASN A 35 17.68 -5.45 -12.86
C ASN A 35 16.43 -5.42 -11.96
N ALA A 36 15.27 -5.85 -12.46
CA ALA A 36 14.03 -5.88 -11.68
C ALA A 36 14.07 -6.85 -10.51
N SER A 37 14.86 -7.91 -10.58
CA SER A 37 14.97 -8.91 -9.51
C SER A 37 16.20 -8.77 -8.62
N ALA A 38 17.16 -7.91 -8.94
CA ALA A 38 18.45 -7.83 -8.24
C ALA A 38 18.26 -7.57 -6.74
N GLY A 39 17.52 -6.55 -6.36
CA GLY A 39 17.29 -6.21 -4.95
C GLY A 39 16.45 -7.25 -4.20
N VAL A 40 15.45 -7.86 -4.86
CA VAL A 40 14.61 -8.92 -4.26
C VAL A 40 15.44 -10.17 -3.95
N ASN A 41 16.39 -10.53 -4.82
CA ASN A 41 17.26 -11.70 -4.60
C ASN A 41 18.19 -11.58 -3.38
N GLU A 42 18.34 -10.37 -2.82
CA GLU A 42 19.11 -10.13 -1.59
C GLU A 42 18.28 -10.24 -0.30
N LEU A 43 16.98 -10.45 -0.43
CA LEU A 43 16.08 -10.68 0.70
C LEU A 43 16.12 -12.14 1.15
N PRO A 44 15.78 -12.47 2.39
CA PRO A 44 15.55 -13.84 2.84
C PRO A 44 14.54 -14.58 1.97
N THR A 45 14.77 -15.89 1.74
CA THR A 45 13.97 -16.70 0.83
C THR A 45 12.50 -16.79 1.24
N ASP A 46 12.20 -16.81 2.52
CA ASP A 46 10.83 -16.79 3.06
C ASP A 46 10.11 -15.48 2.70
N ILE A 47 10.78 -14.33 2.83
CA ILE A 47 10.25 -13.02 2.41
C ILE A 47 10.04 -12.99 0.89
N GLN A 48 11.00 -13.49 0.10
CA GLN A 48 10.84 -13.56 -1.36
C GLN A 48 9.61 -14.36 -1.75
N ASN A 49 9.43 -15.54 -1.15
CA ASN A 49 8.32 -16.44 -1.49
C ASN A 49 6.96 -15.93 -1.02
N SER A 50 6.88 -15.29 0.14
CA SER A 50 5.62 -14.83 0.73
C SER A 50 5.16 -13.47 0.22
N LEU A 51 6.08 -12.56 -0.14
CA LEU A 51 5.75 -11.18 -0.46
C LEU A 51 6.10 -10.75 -1.90
N TYR A 52 7.08 -11.40 -2.54
CA TYR A 52 7.58 -11.00 -3.87
C TYR A 52 7.36 -12.06 -4.95
N ASN A 53 6.64 -13.13 -4.66
CA ASN A 53 6.19 -14.06 -5.69
C ASN A 53 5.27 -13.31 -6.66
N LYS A 54 5.46 -13.53 -7.98
CA LYS A 54 4.67 -12.90 -9.05
C LYS A 54 3.15 -13.06 -8.89
N ASP A 55 2.70 -14.14 -8.22
CA ASP A 55 1.28 -14.38 -8.00
C ASP A 55 0.71 -13.53 -6.86
N PHE A 56 1.58 -12.93 -6.05
CA PHE A 56 1.26 -12.04 -4.93
C PHE A 56 1.56 -10.57 -5.21
N LEU A 57 1.87 -10.23 -6.45
CA LEU A 57 2.16 -8.85 -6.84
C LEU A 57 1.15 -8.35 -7.86
N ASP A 58 0.91 -7.05 -7.82
CA ASP A 58 0.30 -6.35 -8.93
C ASP A 58 1.29 -6.37 -10.12
N PRO A 59 0.83 -6.67 -11.34
CA PRO A 59 1.71 -6.76 -12.51
C PRO A 59 2.56 -5.52 -12.79
N VAL A 60 2.13 -4.35 -12.32
CA VAL A 60 2.82 -3.06 -12.51
C VAL A 60 3.51 -2.54 -11.26
N GLN A 61 3.48 -3.29 -10.16
CA GLN A 61 4.16 -2.90 -8.92
C GLN A 61 5.68 -2.90 -9.10
N PRO A 62 6.39 -1.80 -8.81
CA PRO A 62 7.84 -1.76 -8.98
C PRO A 62 8.53 -2.53 -7.86
N ILE A 63 9.34 -3.52 -8.24
CA ILE A 63 10.12 -4.37 -7.32
C ILE A 63 11.62 -4.36 -7.67
N SER A 64 12.07 -3.37 -8.43
CA SER A 64 13.49 -3.22 -8.80
C SER A 64 14.38 -2.94 -7.60
N GLU A 65 15.69 -2.96 -7.84
CA GLU A 65 16.66 -2.40 -6.91
C GLU A 65 16.35 -0.93 -6.62
N SER A 66 16.54 -0.51 -5.38
CA SER A 66 16.25 0.85 -4.95
C SER A 66 17.28 1.85 -5.52
N ALA A 67 16.81 2.98 -6.05
CA ALA A 67 17.67 4.11 -6.43
C ALA A 67 18.39 4.75 -5.23
N TYR A 68 17.96 4.42 -4.02
CA TYR A 68 18.54 4.95 -2.77
C TYR A 68 19.51 3.97 -2.09
N ARG A 69 19.93 2.94 -2.77
CA ARG A 69 20.84 1.91 -2.26
C ARG A 69 22.14 2.46 -1.67
N ASP A 70 22.75 3.40 -2.37
CA ASP A 70 23.99 4.07 -1.97
C ASP A 70 23.79 5.56 -1.66
N TRP A 71 22.53 5.99 -1.59
CA TRP A 71 22.17 7.37 -1.32
C TRP A 71 22.21 7.67 0.18
N VAL A 72 22.61 8.89 0.51
CA VAL A 72 22.61 9.44 1.87
C VAL A 72 22.03 10.85 1.79
N ALA A 73 21.33 11.30 2.83
CA ALA A 73 20.84 12.67 2.88
C ALA A 73 22.02 13.66 2.72
N LYS A 74 21.82 14.67 1.88
CA LYS A 74 22.83 15.70 1.63
C LYS A 74 23.15 16.52 2.87
N ASN A 75 22.11 16.84 3.65
CA ASN A 75 22.26 17.59 4.89
C ASN A 75 22.35 16.63 6.08
N PRO A 76 23.16 16.95 7.10
CA PRO A 76 23.06 16.26 8.38
C PRO A 76 21.74 16.58 9.07
N PRO A 77 21.25 15.73 10.01
CA PRO A 77 20.10 16.09 10.81
C PRO A 77 20.36 17.36 11.66
N PRO A 78 19.31 18.11 12.10
CA PRO A 78 17.91 17.72 12.00
C PRO A 78 17.31 17.96 10.63
N TRP A 79 16.54 16.97 10.11
CA TRP A 79 15.96 17.02 8.77
C TRP A 79 14.58 17.68 8.74
N LYS A 80 14.25 18.28 7.59
CA LYS A 80 12.91 18.75 7.24
C LYS A 80 12.18 17.71 6.41
N VAL A 81 10.94 17.41 6.75
CA VAL A 81 10.15 16.39 6.07
C VAL A 81 8.86 17.01 5.51
N GLY A 82 8.56 16.73 4.25
CA GLY A 82 7.27 17.03 3.63
C GLY A 82 6.31 15.85 3.79
N TYR A 83 5.06 16.08 4.11
CA TYR A 83 3.98 15.10 4.00
C TYR A 83 2.95 15.58 2.98
N ALA A 84 3.01 15.04 1.77
CA ALA A 84 2.09 15.34 0.67
C ALA A 84 0.90 14.38 0.70
N SER A 85 -0.10 14.70 1.54
CA SER A 85 -1.32 13.92 1.69
C SER A 85 -2.30 14.17 0.53
N SER A 86 -2.89 13.11 -0.02
CA SER A 86 -3.88 13.23 -1.09
C SER A 86 -5.32 13.27 -0.60
N PHE A 87 -5.58 12.76 0.61
CA PHE A 87 -6.94 12.60 1.13
C PHE A 87 -6.95 12.71 2.65
N ALA A 88 -7.94 13.39 3.21
CA ALA A 88 -8.10 13.58 4.66
C ALA A 88 -9.51 13.22 5.16
N GLY A 89 -10.32 12.58 4.33
CA GLY A 89 -11.78 12.47 4.53
C GLY A 89 -12.24 11.27 5.37
N ASN A 90 -11.35 10.53 6.06
CA ASN A 90 -11.74 9.38 6.87
C ASN A 90 -11.00 9.30 8.22
N THR A 91 -11.51 8.44 9.10
CA THR A 91 -10.96 8.18 10.44
C THR A 91 -9.56 7.58 10.38
N TRP A 92 -9.25 6.78 9.35
CA TRP A 92 -7.92 6.22 9.11
C TRP A 92 -6.86 7.34 8.97
N ARG A 93 -7.17 8.38 8.17
CA ARG A 93 -6.29 9.55 8.01
C ARG A 93 -6.17 10.38 9.28
N ALA A 94 -7.25 10.51 10.02
CA ALA A 94 -7.20 11.19 11.32
C ALA A 94 -6.24 10.48 12.28
N ALA A 95 -6.27 9.15 12.34
CA ALA A 95 -5.36 8.35 13.16
C ALA A 95 -3.90 8.44 12.70
N VAL A 96 -3.64 8.49 11.38
CA VAL A 96 -2.29 8.78 10.85
C VAL A 96 -1.78 10.15 11.30
N MET A 97 -2.63 11.17 11.22
CA MET A 97 -2.26 12.53 11.63
C MET A 97 -2.00 12.61 13.14
N ASP A 98 -2.77 11.91 13.94
CA ASP A 98 -2.58 11.82 15.39
C ASP A 98 -1.22 11.18 15.71
N ARG A 99 -0.92 10.02 15.13
CA ARG A 99 0.39 9.35 15.28
C ARG A 99 1.55 10.24 14.86
N LEU A 100 1.42 10.91 13.72
CA LEU A 100 2.45 11.82 13.22
C LEU A 100 2.71 12.97 14.18
N GLN A 101 1.65 13.70 14.57
CA GLN A 101 1.78 14.96 15.30
C GLN A 101 2.07 14.75 16.79
N ASN A 102 1.47 13.74 17.41
CA ASN A 102 1.50 13.54 18.86
C ASN A 102 2.56 12.54 19.31
N GLU A 103 3.06 11.69 18.40
CA GLU A 103 4.07 10.67 18.77
C GLU A 103 5.36 10.80 17.97
N LEU A 104 5.29 10.72 16.63
CA LEU A 104 6.51 10.68 15.80
C LEU A 104 7.26 12.01 15.80
N VAL A 105 6.57 13.12 15.57
CA VAL A 105 7.23 14.45 15.52
C VAL A 105 7.91 14.79 16.84
N PRO A 106 7.26 14.69 18.03
CA PRO A 106 7.94 14.94 19.30
C PRO A 106 9.14 14.02 19.53
N LYS A 107 8.97 12.72 19.33
CA LYS A 107 10.03 11.70 19.50
C LYS A 107 11.29 12.02 18.69
N TRP A 108 11.12 12.31 17.39
CA TRP A 108 12.26 12.52 16.51
C TRP A 108 12.90 13.90 16.66
N LYS A 109 12.15 14.89 17.15
CA LYS A 109 12.72 16.18 17.60
C LYS A 109 13.57 16.01 18.85
N ASP A 110 13.10 15.26 19.83
CA ASP A 110 13.84 14.98 21.07
C ASP A 110 15.14 14.22 20.80
N LEU A 111 15.15 13.35 19.77
CA LEU A 111 16.36 12.68 19.28
C LEU A 111 17.31 13.60 18.48
N GLY A 112 16.93 14.85 18.22
CA GLY A 112 17.73 15.80 17.43
C GLY A 112 17.81 15.48 15.94
N MET A 113 16.89 14.64 15.43
CA MET A 113 16.91 14.18 14.03
C MET A 113 15.86 14.83 13.14
N LEU A 114 14.88 15.54 13.72
CA LEU A 114 13.82 16.22 13.00
C LEU A 114 13.76 17.70 13.35
N ASP A 115 13.72 18.57 12.33
CA ASP A 115 13.46 20.01 12.49
C ASP A 115 11.96 20.27 12.45
N GLU A 116 11.34 20.02 11.30
CA GLU A 116 9.89 20.23 11.11
C GLU A 116 9.28 19.25 10.11
N VAL A 117 7.93 19.17 10.16
CA VAL A 117 7.12 18.49 9.14
C VAL A 117 6.19 19.49 8.48
N ILE A 118 6.28 19.64 7.17
CA ILE A 118 5.41 20.49 6.36
C ILE A 118 4.34 19.60 5.71
N ILE A 119 3.06 19.85 6.06
CA ILE A 119 1.95 19.02 5.61
C ILE A 119 1.18 19.77 4.53
N THR A 120 0.93 19.10 3.40
CA THR A 120 0.08 19.59 2.32
C THR A 120 -1.07 18.63 2.05
N GLN A 121 -2.17 19.14 1.47
CA GLN A 121 -3.36 18.35 1.20
C GLN A 121 -3.87 18.64 -0.22
N SER A 122 -3.98 17.60 -1.08
CA SER A 122 -4.39 17.78 -2.48
C SER A 122 -5.85 17.44 -2.77
N ASN A 123 -6.56 16.82 -1.82
CA ASN A 123 -7.97 16.44 -1.96
C ASN A 123 -8.24 15.60 -3.23
N LEU A 124 -7.43 14.57 -3.47
CA LEU A 124 -7.47 13.67 -4.64
C LEU A 124 -7.24 14.39 -5.97
N ASN A 125 -6.63 15.58 -5.97
CA ASN A 125 -6.29 16.31 -7.18
C ASN A 125 -4.80 16.13 -7.50
N ASP A 126 -4.49 15.33 -8.53
CA ASP A 126 -3.11 15.02 -8.94
C ASP A 126 -2.32 16.28 -9.33
N ALA A 127 -2.94 17.21 -10.06
CA ALA A 127 -2.26 18.46 -10.48
C ALA A 127 -1.86 19.33 -9.27
N THR A 128 -2.73 19.41 -8.26
CA THR A 128 -2.42 20.08 -6.99
C THR A 128 -1.28 19.37 -6.27
N GLN A 129 -1.30 18.04 -6.19
CA GLN A 129 -0.27 17.27 -5.50
C GLN A 129 1.10 17.40 -6.19
N ILE A 130 1.14 17.38 -7.52
CA ILE A 130 2.36 17.64 -8.31
C ILE A 130 2.98 18.99 -7.95
N GLN A 131 2.16 20.05 -7.86
CA GLN A 131 2.64 21.38 -7.48
C GLN A 131 3.12 21.41 -6.04
N GLN A 132 2.40 20.78 -5.10
CA GLN A 132 2.77 20.70 -3.69
C GLN A 132 4.09 19.97 -3.48
N ILE A 133 4.35 18.85 -4.19
CA ILE A 133 5.63 18.13 -4.12
C ILE A 133 6.77 19.07 -4.56
N ARG A 134 6.61 19.80 -5.66
CA ARG A 134 7.63 20.76 -6.13
C ARG A 134 7.86 21.88 -5.14
N GLN A 135 6.80 22.44 -4.57
CA GLN A 135 6.90 23.48 -3.53
C GLN A 135 7.63 22.99 -2.28
N LEU A 136 7.41 21.73 -1.85
CA LEU A 136 8.14 21.13 -0.73
C LEU A 136 9.64 21.03 -1.03
N VAL A 137 10.01 20.61 -2.25
CA VAL A 137 11.43 20.60 -2.69
C VAL A 137 12.01 22.01 -2.67
N ASP A 138 11.30 23.00 -3.19
CA ASP A 138 11.75 24.40 -3.23
C ASP A 138 11.86 25.02 -1.83
N GLN A 139 11.12 24.51 -0.84
CA GLN A 139 11.23 24.87 0.58
C GLN A 139 12.39 24.17 1.30
N GLY A 140 13.14 23.33 0.62
CA GLY A 140 14.34 22.69 1.14
C GLY A 140 14.07 21.56 2.12
N VAL A 141 13.04 20.75 1.89
CA VAL A 141 12.87 19.50 2.65
C VAL A 141 13.93 18.47 2.24
N ASP A 142 14.30 17.59 3.15
CA ASP A 142 15.25 16.51 2.90
C ASP A 142 14.56 15.22 2.41
N ALA A 143 13.29 15.05 2.78
CA ALA A 143 12.48 13.92 2.36
C ALA A 143 11.00 14.32 2.20
N ILE A 144 10.27 13.57 1.36
CA ILE A 144 8.82 13.73 1.18
C ILE A 144 8.15 12.37 1.32
N ILE A 145 7.18 12.26 2.22
CA ILE A 145 6.24 11.14 2.26
C ILE A 145 5.03 11.55 1.43
N VAL A 146 4.69 10.70 0.44
CA VAL A 146 3.51 10.85 -0.42
C VAL A 146 2.50 9.78 -0.04
N CYS A 147 1.25 10.10 0.07
CA CYS A 147 0.24 9.11 0.36
C CYS A 147 -0.87 9.06 -0.68
N CYS A 148 -1.18 7.80 -1.07
CA CYS A 148 -2.35 7.31 -1.80
C CYS A 148 -2.75 8.13 -3.03
N SER A 149 -1.83 8.22 -3.98
CA SER A 149 -2.06 8.98 -5.21
C SER A 149 -2.22 8.05 -6.41
N ASN A 150 -2.54 8.64 -7.54
CA ASN A 150 -2.40 7.98 -8.82
C ASN A 150 -0.95 7.48 -8.98
N PRO A 151 -0.74 6.19 -9.27
CA PRO A 151 0.60 5.58 -9.21
C PRO A 151 1.58 6.15 -10.25
N THR A 152 1.10 6.80 -11.32
CA THR A 152 1.92 7.31 -12.42
C THR A 152 1.93 8.83 -12.55
N ALA A 153 0.87 9.51 -12.11
CA ALA A 153 0.71 10.96 -12.32
C ALA A 153 1.82 11.79 -11.67
N LEU A 154 2.40 11.32 -10.58
CA LEU A 154 3.41 12.04 -9.81
C LEU A 154 4.85 11.80 -10.29
N ASN A 155 5.10 10.88 -11.24
CA ASN A 155 6.45 10.43 -11.60
C ASN A 155 7.41 11.58 -11.94
N ALA A 156 6.95 12.59 -12.67
CA ALA A 156 7.79 13.73 -13.03
C ALA A 156 8.16 14.63 -11.83
N SER A 157 7.30 14.74 -10.82
CA SER A 157 7.60 15.51 -9.60
C SER A 157 8.47 14.70 -8.64
N VAL A 158 8.34 13.37 -8.63
CA VAL A 158 9.24 12.46 -7.90
C VAL A 158 10.65 12.52 -8.48
N GLU A 159 10.79 12.47 -9.80
CA GLU A 159 12.08 12.62 -10.47
C GLU A 159 12.70 14.01 -10.20
N TYR A 160 11.88 15.06 -10.18
CA TYR A 160 12.31 16.40 -9.81
C TYR A 160 12.88 16.46 -8.37
N ALA A 161 12.18 15.83 -7.41
CA ALA A 161 12.65 15.75 -6.03
C ALA A 161 13.99 15.00 -5.94
N TYR A 162 14.09 13.82 -6.57
CA TYR A 162 15.34 13.04 -6.58
C TYR A 162 16.53 13.81 -7.16
N LYS A 163 16.35 14.54 -8.27
CA LYS A 163 17.40 15.37 -8.89
C LYS A 163 17.82 16.57 -8.02
N ASN A 164 17.04 16.92 -7.02
CA ASN A 164 17.35 17.96 -6.04
C ASN A 164 17.78 17.38 -4.67
N ASP A 165 18.23 16.12 -4.64
CA ASP A 165 18.67 15.41 -3.45
C ASP A 165 17.60 15.23 -2.37
N VAL A 166 16.31 15.24 -2.76
CA VAL A 166 15.17 15.00 -1.86
C VAL A 166 14.64 13.58 -2.06
N ALA A 167 14.66 12.77 -1.00
CA ALA A 167 14.17 11.41 -1.05
C ALA A 167 12.63 11.35 -1.01
N VAL A 168 12.02 10.48 -1.85
CA VAL A 168 10.55 10.34 -1.92
C VAL A 168 10.11 8.95 -1.49
N PHE A 169 9.16 8.92 -0.58
CA PHE A 169 8.57 7.72 0.00
C PHE A 169 7.07 7.70 -0.29
N SER A 170 6.55 6.57 -0.77
CA SER A 170 5.10 6.37 -0.91
C SER A 170 4.62 5.44 0.18
N GLY A 171 3.66 5.88 0.97
CA GLY A 171 2.95 5.06 1.96
C GLY A 171 1.57 4.68 1.48
N ILE A 172 1.13 3.46 1.83
CA ILE A 172 -0.23 2.98 1.57
C ILE A 172 -0.53 2.98 0.06
N GLY A 173 0.29 2.24 -0.66
CA GLY A 173 0.28 2.16 -2.11
C GLY A 173 1.68 2.30 -2.69
N TYR A 174 1.76 2.34 -4.00
CA TYR A 174 3.03 2.52 -4.69
C TYR A 174 2.95 3.61 -5.75
N LEU A 175 4.10 4.23 -6.00
CA LEU A 175 4.38 5.04 -7.19
C LEU A 175 5.24 4.23 -8.15
N THR A 176 5.01 4.39 -9.44
CA THR A 176 5.77 3.67 -10.48
C THR A 176 7.11 4.33 -10.83
N SER A 177 7.41 5.51 -10.28
CA SER A 177 8.71 6.17 -10.45
C SER A 177 9.83 5.30 -9.89
N PRO A 178 10.95 5.09 -10.61
CA PRO A 178 12.12 4.39 -10.07
C PRO A 178 12.81 5.16 -8.94
N TYR A 179 12.45 6.42 -8.73
CA TYR A 179 13.00 7.33 -7.72
C TYR A 179 12.09 7.46 -6.48
N SER A 180 11.22 6.49 -6.23
CA SER A 180 10.44 6.40 -4.99
C SER A 180 10.78 5.12 -4.25
N ILE A 181 10.73 5.17 -2.92
CA ILE A 181 10.64 3.97 -2.07
C ILE A 181 9.18 3.80 -1.70
N ASN A 182 8.61 2.65 -2.02
CA ASN A 182 7.23 2.34 -1.67
C ASN A 182 7.20 1.48 -0.40
N SER A 183 6.24 1.74 0.47
CA SER A 183 6.08 1.00 1.71
C SER A 183 4.61 0.76 1.98
N SER A 184 4.22 -0.50 2.11
CA SER A 184 2.85 -0.88 2.49
C SER A 184 2.77 -2.37 2.85
N ALA A 185 1.65 -2.77 3.45
CA ALA A 185 1.26 -4.16 3.36
C ALA A 185 1.06 -4.57 1.89
N ASN A 186 1.26 -5.85 1.58
CA ASN A 186 1.03 -6.37 0.23
C ASN A 186 -0.48 -6.45 -0.05
N PHE A 187 -1.00 -5.50 -0.81
CA PHE A 187 -2.42 -5.38 -1.09
C PHE A 187 -2.99 -6.54 -1.92
N VAL A 188 -2.19 -7.17 -2.78
CA VAL A 188 -2.63 -8.37 -3.51
C VAL A 188 -2.80 -9.55 -2.55
N VAL A 189 -1.85 -9.72 -1.61
CA VAL A 189 -1.99 -10.74 -0.54
C VAL A 189 -3.22 -10.44 0.31
N GLY A 190 -3.43 -9.19 0.71
CA GLY A 190 -4.62 -8.80 1.48
C GLY A 190 -5.93 -9.07 0.74
N GLY A 191 -5.99 -8.76 -0.55
CA GLY A 191 -7.13 -9.07 -1.40
C GLY A 191 -7.38 -10.59 -1.50
N ARG A 192 -6.31 -11.38 -1.64
CA ARG A 192 -6.43 -12.85 -1.61
C ARG A 192 -6.98 -13.35 -0.27
N MET A 193 -6.42 -12.86 0.84
CA MET A 193 -6.91 -13.22 2.18
C MET A 193 -8.42 -12.94 2.32
N MET A 194 -8.88 -11.78 1.88
CA MET A 194 -10.31 -11.41 1.90
C MET A 194 -11.17 -12.34 1.04
N GLY A 195 -10.73 -12.61 -0.20
CA GLY A 195 -11.47 -13.46 -1.15
C GLY A 195 -11.53 -14.91 -0.68
N GLU A 196 -10.40 -15.49 -0.26
CA GLU A 196 -10.30 -16.86 0.26
C GLU A 196 -11.12 -17.04 1.54
N TRP A 197 -10.97 -16.10 2.48
CA TRP A 197 -11.73 -16.14 3.73
C TRP A 197 -13.24 -16.05 3.47
N MET A 198 -13.69 -15.09 2.67
CA MET A 198 -15.11 -14.94 2.37
C MET A 198 -15.68 -16.17 1.67
N ALA A 199 -14.95 -16.74 0.72
CA ALA A 199 -15.39 -17.95 0.04
C ALA A 199 -15.57 -19.13 1.02
N ASN A 200 -14.62 -19.30 1.95
CA ASN A 200 -14.70 -20.33 2.98
C ASN A 200 -15.81 -20.07 3.99
N GLU A 201 -15.98 -18.82 4.43
CA GLU A 201 -17.01 -18.40 5.39
C GLU A 201 -18.43 -18.68 4.90
N ILE A 202 -18.67 -18.52 3.58
CA ILE A 202 -19.98 -18.83 2.97
C ILE A 202 -20.07 -20.26 2.40
N GLY A 203 -19.11 -21.14 2.72
CA GLY A 203 -19.13 -22.57 2.32
C GLY A 203 -18.80 -22.83 0.86
N GLY A 204 -17.98 -22.00 0.22
CA GLY A 204 -17.45 -22.17 -1.14
C GLY A 204 -18.47 -21.86 -2.26
N LYS A 205 -19.65 -21.37 -1.94
CA LYS A 205 -20.73 -21.09 -2.89
C LYS A 205 -21.60 -19.94 -2.39
N GLY A 206 -21.93 -19.00 -3.26
CA GLY A 206 -22.81 -17.90 -2.90
C GLY A 206 -22.65 -16.66 -3.78
N ARG A 207 -23.26 -15.58 -3.33
CA ARG A 207 -23.33 -14.29 -4.02
C ARG A 207 -22.73 -13.23 -3.12
N VAL A 208 -21.68 -12.59 -3.57
CA VAL A 208 -20.97 -11.56 -2.80
C VAL A 208 -21.05 -10.20 -3.48
N LEU A 209 -21.05 -9.15 -2.68
CA LEU A 209 -20.83 -7.77 -3.10
C LEU A 209 -19.37 -7.41 -2.79
N ASN A 210 -18.67 -6.78 -3.74
CA ASN A 210 -17.36 -6.20 -3.51
C ASN A 210 -17.50 -4.69 -3.27
N VAL A 211 -17.05 -4.20 -2.11
CA VAL A 211 -17.01 -2.78 -1.75
C VAL A 211 -15.57 -2.34 -1.75
N GLU A 212 -15.16 -1.71 -2.83
CA GLU A 212 -13.79 -1.26 -3.02
C GLU A 212 -13.51 0.10 -2.36
N GLY A 213 -12.25 0.43 -2.20
CA GLY A 213 -11.80 1.72 -1.68
C GLY A 213 -11.97 2.84 -2.71
N ILE A 214 -10.89 3.61 -2.95
CA ILE A 214 -10.86 4.68 -3.96
C ILE A 214 -10.37 4.09 -5.29
N PRO A 215 -11.24 3.96 -6.31
CA PRO A 215 -10.85 3.40 -7.60
C PRO A 215 -9.71 4.18 -8.26
N GLY A 216 -8.80 3.47 -8.93
CA GLY A 216 -7.64 4.07 -9.61
C GLY A 216 -6.45 4.37 -8.70
N THR A 217 -6.56 4.08 -7.39
CA THR A 217 -5.40 4.05 -6.49
C THR A 217 -4.78 2.65 -6.49
N SER A 218 -3.46 2.58 -6.43
CA SER A 218 -2.76 1.27 -6.39
C SER A 218 -3.20 0.39 -5.22
N ALA A 219 -3.53 0.99 -4.07
CA ALA A 219 -3.99 0.27 -2.90
C ALA A 219 -5.35 -0.43 -3.13
N SER A 220 -6.33 0.26 -3.76
CA SER A 220 -7.64 -0.32 -4.04
C SER A 220 -7.58 -1.34 -5.17
N ASP A 221 -6.91 -0.97 -6.26
CA ASP A 221 -6.86 -1.80 -7.47
C ASP A 221 -6.11 -3.12 -7.21
N SER A 222 -5.00 -3.08 -6.47
CA SER A 222 -4.25 -4.30 -6.09
C SER A 222 -5.03 -5.23 -5.17
N GLN A 223 -5.86 -4.71 -4.26
CA GLN A 223 -6.77 -5.55 -3.46
C GLN A 223 -7.78 -6.25 -4.36
N ASN A 224 -8.37 -5.56 -5.35
CA ASN A 224 -9.28 -6.17 -6.31
C ASN A 224 -8.59 -7.30 -7.11
N VAL A 225 -7.34 -7.08 -7.57
CA VAL A 225 -6.54 -8.15 -8.21
C VAL A 225 -6.40 -9.38 -7.31
N GLY A 226 -6.14 -9.17 -6.03
CA GLY A 226 -6.04 -10.25 -5.05
C GLY A 226 -7.37 -11.01 -4.86
N ILE A 227 -8.46 -10.29 -4.68
CA ILE A 227 -9.83 -10.86 -4.55
C ILE A 227 -10.18 -11.70 -5.78
N GLU A 228 -9.95 -11.17 -6.98
CA GLU A 228 -10.23 -11.89 -8.23
C GLU A 228 -9.41 -13.17 -8.34
N LYS A 229 -8.11 -13.12 -8.03
CA LYS A 229 -7.23 -14.31 -8.02
C LYS A 229 -7.72 -15.37 -7.04
N ALA A 230 -8.14 -14.98 -5.84
CA ALA A 230 -8.66 -15.90 -4.83
C ALA A 230 -9.97 -16.55 -5.28
N LEU A 231 -10.93 -15.74 -5.75
CA LEU A 231 -12.23 -16.23 -6.15
C LEU A 231 -12.22 -17.10 -7.43
N ALA A 232 -11.13 -17.03 -8.22
CA ALA A 232 -10.95 -17.95 -9.34
C ALA A 232 -10.87 -19.42 -8.90
N ASP A 233 -10.41 -19.69 -7.68
CA ASP A 233 -10.35 -21.03 -7.09
C ASP A 233 -11.71 -21.47 -6.52
N PHE A 234 -12.71 -20.57 -6.43
CA PHE A 234 -14.07 -20.80 -5.93
C PHE A 234 -15.13 -20.47 -6.98
N PRO A 235 -15.26 -21.27 -8.04
CA PRO A 235 -16.08 -20.93 -9.21
C PRO A 235 -17.60 -20.81 -8.91
N ASP A 236 -18.06 -21.31 -7.76
CA ASP A 236 -19.45 -21.17 -7.31
C ASP A 236 -19.72 -19.92 -6.47
N VAL A 237 -18.69 -19.15 -6.09
CA VAL A 237 -18.83 -17.82 -5.51
C VAL A 237 -18.92 -16.78 -6.62
N LYS A 238 -20.00 -16.00 -6.64
CA LYS A 238 -20.29 -15.02 -7.71
C LYS A 238 -20.31 -13.60 -7.17
N VAL A 239 -19.40 -12.78 -7.63
CA VAL A 239 -19.45 -11.32 -7.41
C VAL A 239 -20.64 -10.76 -8.19
N LYS A 240 -21.61 -10.15 -7.50
CA LYS A 240 -22.85 -9.62 -8.05
C LYS A 240 -22.84 -8.12 -8.26
N GLY A 241 -21.87 -7.45 -7.71
CA GLY A 241 -21.64 -6.02 -7.89
C GLY A 241 -20.30 -5.62 -7.33
N GLN A 242 -19.80 -4.50 -7.82
CA GLN A 242 -18.66 -3.79 -7.29
C GLN A 242 -19.08 -2.34 -7.14
N ILE A 243 -18.90 -1.78 -5.94
CA ILE A 243 -19.27 -0.40 -5.61
C ILE A 243 -18.12 0.26 -4.86
N ALA A 244 -17.96 1.57 -5.03
CA ALA A 244 -16.91 2.32 -4.36
C ALA A 244 -17.37 2.81 -2.98
N GLY A 245 -16.80 2.27 -1.91
CA GLY A 245 -16.99 2.72 -0.53
C GLY A 245 -16.12 3.94 -0.19
N MET A 246 -15.13 4.26 -1.04
CA MET A 246 -14.24 5.41 -0.92
C MET A 246 -13.43 5.44 0.39
N TRP A 247 -13.27 4.26 1.04
CA TRP A 247 -12.68 4.15 2.38
C TRP A 247 -13.31 5.10 3.40
N THR A 248 -14.63 5.25 3.33
CA THR A 248 -15.38 6.16 4.18
C THR A 248 -16.70 5.51 4.57
N ASP A 249 -16.94 5.33 5.86
CA ASP A 249 -18.14 4.67 6.39
C ASP A 249 -19.45 5.24 5.85
N GLN A 250 -19.57 6.56 5.80
CA GLN A 250 -20.78 7.22 5.33
C GLN A 250 -21.05 6.91 3.85
N VAL A 251 -20.00 6.87 3.03
CA VAL A 251 -20.13 6.54 1.59
C VAL A 251 -20.45 5.06 1.43
N ALA A 252 -19.72 4.19 2.12
CA ALA A 252 -19.98 2.75 2.08
C ALA A 252 -21.41 2.41 2.56
N GLN A 253 -21.88 3.02 3.65
CA GLN A 253 -23.24 2.84 4.13
C GLN A 253 -24.26 3.23 3.06
N ALA A 254 -24.13 4.41 2.48
CA ALA A 254 -25.06 4.91 1.47
C ALA A 254 -25.08 4.03 0.20
N GLU A 255 -23.90 3.66 -0.31
CA GLU A 255 -23.80 2.86 -1.53
C GLU A 255 -24.24 1.39 -1.31
N VAL A 256 -23.94 0.79 -0.15
CA VAL A 256 -24.44 -0.55 0.20
C VAL A 256 -25.96 -0.52 0.35
N GLN A 257 -26.56 0.47 1.05
CA GLN A 257 -28.01 0.61 1.16
C GLN A 257 -28.68 0.74 -0.21
N LYS A 258 -28.16 1.60 -1.07
CA LYS A 258 -28.65 1.79 -2.44
C LYS A 258 -28.58 0.48 -3.26
N TRP A 259 -27.45 -0.23 -3.15
CA TRP A 259 -27.28 -1.51 -3.82
C TRP A 259 -28.29 -2.54 -3.31
N LEU A 260 -28.45 -2.67 -2.01
CA LEU A 260 -29.42 -3.59 -1.39
C LEU A 260 -30.86 -3.26 -1.78
N ALA A 261 -31.23 -1.99 -1.86
CA ALA A 261 -32.58 -1.55 -2.27
C ALA A 261 -32.90 -1.92 -3.72
N THR A 262 -31.91 -1.90 -4.61
CA THR A 262 -32.09 -2.19 -6.04
C THR A 262 -31.85 -3.66 -6.41
N ASN A 263 -31.26 -4.45 -5.49
CA ASN A 263 -30.94 -5.87 -5.70
C ASN A 263 -31.67 -6.76 -4.66
N PRO A 264 -32.92 -7.13 -4.89
CA PRO A 264 -33.73 -7.88 -3.90
C PRO A 264 -33.30 -9.35 -3.74
N SER A 265 -32.46 -9.86 -4.63
CA SER A 265 -31.96 -11.23 -4.54
C SER A 265 -31.08 -11.43 -3.31
N LYS A 266 -31.07 -12.68 -2.80
CA LYS A 266 -30.20 -13.04 -1.67
C LYS A 266 -28.73 -12.66 -1.93
N LEU A 267 -28.10 -12.06 -0.95
CA LEU A 267 -26.66 -11.85 -0.84
C LEU A 267 -26.14 -12.74 0.29
N ASP A 268 -24.97 -13.33 0.13
CA ASP A 268 -24.41 -14.29 1.09
C ASP A 268 -23.19 -13.71 1.82
N GLY A 269 -22.57 -12.64 1.30
CA GLY A 269 -21.45 -11.96 1.96
C GLY A 269 -21.07 -10.64 1.31
N ILE A 270 -20.33 -9.80 2.00
CA ILE A 270 -19.74 -8.56 1.50
C ILE A 270 -18.23 -8.58 1.72
N ILE A 271 -17.48 -8.57 0.63
CA ILE A 271 -16.05 -8.32 0.66
C ILE A 271 -15.87 -6.81 0.65
N ILE A 272 -15.26 -6.25 1.69
CA ILE A 272 -15.07 -4.81 1.81
C ILE A 272 -13.60 -4.52 2.12
N GLN A 273 -13.03 -3.57 1.39
CA GLN A 273 -11.71 -3.05 1.69
C GLN A 273 -11.77 -2.18 2.94
N SER A 274 -10.74 -2.29 3.79
CA SER A 274 -10.69 -1.64 5.12
C SER A 274 -11.09 -0.16 5.12
N ALA A 275 -11.42 0.36 6.28
CA ALA A 275 -11.91 1.72 6.53
C ALA A 275 -13.33 2.03 6.00
N SER A 276 -14.16 1.01 5.90
CA SER A 276 -15.57 1.13 5.48
C SER A 276 -16.45 0.03 6.09
N GLU A 277 -15.91 -0.80 6.95
CA GLU A 277 -16.59 -1.97 7.54
C GLU A 277 -17.80 -1.55 8.36
N LEU A 278 -17.64 -0.52 9.17
CA LEU A 278 -18.69 -0.01 10.03
C LEU A 278 -19.87 0.57 9.22
N GLY A 279 -19.57 1.19 8.08
CA GLY A 279 -20.59 1.66 7.14
C GLY A 279 -21.41 0.51 6.54
N ALA A 280 -20.75 -0.55 6.08
CA ALA A 280 -21.43 -1.73 5.54
C ALA A 280 -22.27 -2.45 6.61
N LEU A 281 -21.74 -2.58 7.83
CA LEU A 281 -22.44 -3.17 8.97
C LEU A 281 -23.73 -2.42 9.28
N ARG A 282 -23.67 -1.09 9.39
CA ARG A 282 -24.84 -0.23 9.60
C ARG A 282 -25.87 -0.34 8.45
N ALA A 283 -25.40 -0.44 7.21
CA ALA A 283 -26.27 -0.63 6.06
C ALA A 283 -27.04 -1.95 6.14
N LEU A 284 -26.38 -3.04 6.52
CA LEU A 284 -27.02 -4.35 6.73
C LEU A 284 -28.05 -4.28 7.86
N GLN A 285 -27.69 -3.75 9.03
CA GLN A 285 -28.58 -3.61 10.19
C GLN A 285 -29.85 -2.81 9.84
N GLN A 286 -29.72 -1.75 9.03
CA GLN A 286 -30.83 -0.87 8.64
C GLN A 286 -31.65 -1.43 7.48
N SER A 287 -31.13 -2.40 6.74
CA SER A 287 -31.83 -2.96 5.56
C SER A 287 -33.00 -3.87 5.89
N GLY A 288 -33.11 -4.34 7.15
CA GLY A 288 -34.07 -5.35 7.57
C GLY A 288 -33.84 -6.75 7.00
N ARG A 289 -32.67 -6.98 6.38
CA ARG A 289 -32.24 -8.31 5.91
C ARG A 289 -31.48 -9.05 7.01
N ASP A 290 -31.32 -10.35 6.83
CA ASP A 290 -30.45 -11.13 7.70
C ASP A 290 -29.02 -10.59 7.68
N MET A 291 -28.36 -10.62 8.81
CA MET A 291 -26.94 -10.31 8.90
C MET A 291 -26.13 -11.38 8.16
N ILE A 292 -25.29 -10.95 7.27
CA ILE A 292 -24.40 -11.80 6.47
C ILE A 292 -22.94 -11.45 6.79
N PRO A 293 -21.98 -12.36 6.59
CA PRO A 293 -20.57 -12.07 6.81
C PRO A 293 -20.07 -10.86 6.00
N ILE A 294 -19.30 -10.00 6.64
CA ILE A 294 -18.50 -8.97 5.98
C ILE A 294 -17.04 -9.19 6.36
N THR A 295 -16.11 -8.81 5.48
CA THR A 295 -14.70 -8.76 5.89
C THR A 295 -14.51 -7.67 6.95
N ILE A 296 -13.85 -7.99 8.06
CA ILE A 296 -13.54 -7.08 9.17
C ILE A 296 -12.02 -6.90 9.21
N GLY A 297 -11.57 -5.67 9.35
CA GLY A 297 -10.18 -5.29 9.53
C GLY A 297 -9.90 -4.80 10.95
N SER A 298 -9.33 -3.62 11.10
CA SER A 298 -8.92 -3.03 12.38
C SER A 298 -9.80 -1.89 12.88
N GLU A 299 -10.95 -1.60 12.26
CA GLU A 299 -11.92 -0.65 12.80
C GLU A 299 -12.51 -1.14 14.13
N LEU A 300 -12.32 -0.38 15.20
CA LEU A 300 -12.68 -0.81 16.54
C LEU A 300 -14.19 -1.03 16.70
N GLY A 301 -15.03 -0.24 16.04
CA GLY A 301 -16.47 -0.43 16.07
C GLY A 301 -16.93 -1.76 15.45
N ALA A 302 -16.31 -2.17 14.34
CA ALA A 302 -16.59 -3.44 13.70
C ALA A 302 -16.05 -4.63 14.53
N LEU A 303 -14.86 -4.50 15.09
CA LEU A 303 -14.30 -5.49 16.02
C LEU A 303 -15.17 -5.63 17.30
N CYS A 304 -15.71 -4.53 17.80
CA CYS A 304 -16.61 -4.53 18.96
C CYS A 304 -17.94 -5.23 18.64
N TYR A 305 -18.51 -5.00 17.44
CA TYR A 305 -19.68 -5.76 17.00
C TYR A 305 -19.41 -7.26 16.96
N TRP A 306 -18.26 -7.67 16.40
CA TRP A 306 -17.86 -9.08 16.41
C TRP A 306 -17.66 -9.63 17.82
N ARG A 307 -17.01 -8.88 18.73
CA ARG A 307 -16.87 -9.28 20.13
C ARG A 307 -18.22 -9.54 20.80
N ASN A 308 -19.21 -8.69 20.57
CA ASN A 308 -20.55 -8.82 21.13
C ASN A 308 -21.36 -9.93 20.46
N ASN A 309 -20.99 -10.31 19.22
CA ASN A 309 -21.61 -11.37 18.42
C ASN A 309 -20.53 -12.36 17.97
N PRO A 310 -19.94 -13.17 18.87
CA PRO A 310 -18.71 -13.91 18.61
C PRO A 310 -18.83 -15.02 17.54
N ASP A 311 -20.04 -15.38 17.18
CA ASP A 311 -20.32 -16.34 16.11
C ASP A 311 -20.69 -15.66 14.78
N TYR A 312 -20.53 -14.33 14.68
CA TYR A 312 -20.86 -13.57 13.47
C TYR A 312 -19.92 -13.88 12.31
N VAL A 313 -18.62 -13.92 12.57
CA VAL A 313 -17.57 -14.26 11.61
C VAL A 313 -16.46 -15.07 12.30
N SER A 314 -15.67 -15.79 11.51
CA SER A 314 -14.60 -16.66 12.04
C SER A 314 -13.31 -15.91 12.37
N ALA A 315 -13.01 -14.81 11.69
CA ALA A 315 -11.81 -14.02 11.89
C ALA A 315 -11.96 -12.59 11.34
N ALA A 316 -11.14 -11.65 11.84
CA ALA A 316 -10.86 -10.40 11.18
C ALA A 316 -9.67 -10.60 10.23
N ILE A 317 -9.84 -10.15 8.99
CA ILE A 317 -8.88 -10.36 7.91
C ILE A 317 -8.42 -8.99 7.39
N HIS A 318 -7.17 -8.88 6.93
CA HIS A 318 -6.58 -7.68 6.32
C HIS A 318 -6.54 -6.42 7.20
N ALA A 319 -6.23 -6.55 8.47
CA ALA A 319 -6.06 -5.37 9.32
C ALA A 319 -4.89 -4.50 8.86
N TRP A 320 -5.15 -3.19 8.69
CA TRP A 320 -4.15 -2.15 8.40
C TRP A 320 -4.23 -1.05 9.45
N PRO A 321 -3.53 -1.21 10.58
CA PRO A 321 -3.53 -0.20 11.63
C PRO A 321 -2.89 1.11 11.13
N PRO A 322 -3.62 2.24 11.10
CA PRO A 322 -3.15 3.46 10.43
C PRO A 322 -1.88 4.07 11.02
N GLY A 323 -1.79 4.10 12.35
CA GLY A 323 -0.62 4.64 13.03
C GLY A 323 0.63 3.78 12.84
N ASP A 324 0.48 2.46 12.92
CA ASP A 324 1.58 1.52 12.76
C ASP A 324 2.09 1.49 11.31
N ASP A 325 1.19 1.55 10.33
CA ASP A 325 1.55 1.62 8.91
C ASP A 325 2.32 2.91 8.58
N PHE A 326 1.88 4.04 9.15
CA PHE A 326 2.58 5.29 8.98
C PHE A 326 3.94 5.31 9.72
N GLU A 327 4.03 4.69 10.89
CA GLU A 327 5.30 4.53 11.60
C GLU A 327 6.30 3.66 10.81
N MET A 328 5.81 2.65 10.08
CA MET A 328 6.66 1.83 9.21
C MET A 328 7.36 2.68 8.14
N ILE A 329 6.60 3.47 7.36
CA ILE A 329 7.19 4.31 6.32
C ILE A 329 8.09 5.38 6.91
N TRP A 330 7.76 5.91 8.07
CA TRP A 330 8.58 6.86 8.80
C TRP A 330 9.95 6.24 9.17
N ASN A 331 9.95 5.03 9.70
CA ASN A 331 11.19 4.30 10.03
C ASN A 331 12.03 3.99 8.78
N ILE A 332 11.39 3.63 7.67
CA ILE A 332 12.07 3.42 6.38
C ILE A 332 12.71 4.72 5.89
N MET A 333 12.00 5.84 5.99
CA MET A 333 12.51 7.16 5.63
C MET A 333 13.74 7.53 6.48
N MET A 334 13.64 7.42 7.80
CA MET A 334 14.76 7.77 8.70
C MET A 334 15.99 6.91 8.43
N ARG A 335 15.82 5.60 8.24
CA ARG A 335 16.93 4.71 7.86
C ARG A 335 17.56 5.09 6.52
N THR A 336 16.76 5.51 5.55
CA THR A 336 17.27 5.94 4.24
C THR A 336 18.05 7.25 4.34
N LEU A 337 17.54 8.24 5.08
CA LEU A 337 18.25 9.50 5.35
C LEU A 337 19.60 9.27 6.04
N GLN A 338 19.70 8.26 6.90
CA GLN A 338 20.91 7.84 7.59
C GLN A 338 21.89 7.04 6.70
N GLY A 339 21.55 6.77 5.44
CA GLY A 339 22.41 6.03 4.52
C GLY A 339 22.42 4.52 4.74
N GLN A 340 21.41 3.94 5.38
CA GLN A 340 21.34 2.49 5.59
C GLN A 340 21.14 1.70 4.28
N GLY A 341 20.68 2.33 3.20
CA GLY A 341 20.60 1.80 1.85
C GLY A 341 19.53 0.72 1.67
N PRO A 342 18.29 1.09 1.29
CA PRO A 342 17.25 0.12 1.00
C PRO A 342 17.62 -0.73 -0.23
N LYS A 343 17.43 -2.04 -0.15
CA LYS A 343 17.77 -3.01 -1.22
C LYS A 343 16.77 -2.97 -2.37
N VAL A 344 15.49 -2.79 -2.07
CA VAL A 344 14.36 -2.88 -3.00
C VAL A 344 13.57 -1.59 -3.05
N GLN A 345 12.93 -1.33 -4.18
CA GLN A 345 12.09 -0.16 -4.37
C GLN A 345 10.78 -0.24 -3.57
N SER A 346 10.17 -1.42 -3.46
CA SER A 346 8.97 -1.63 -2.65
C SER A 346 9.27 -2.53 -1.46
N ILE A 347 9.09 -2.03 -0.25
CA ILE A 347 9.19 -2.76 1.01
C ILE A 347 7.79 -3.18 1.40
N LEU A 348 7.53 -4.48 1.38
CA LEU A 348 6.20 -5.08 1.57
C LEU A 348 6.15 -5.85 2.87
N THR A 349 4.98 -5.84 3.50
CA THR A 349 4.64 -6.65 4.68
C THR A 349 3.41 -7.51 4.40
N THR A 350 3.19 -8.53 5.23
CA THR A 350 1.95 -9.30 5.21
C THR A 350 0.86 -8.51 5.95
N PRO A 351 -0.36 -8.40 5.40
CA PRO A 351 -1.49 -7.87 6.15
C PRO A 351 -1.77 -8.69 7.41
N LEU A 352 -2.23 -8.04 8.47
CA LEU A 352 -2.58 -8.71 9.70
C LEU A 352 -3.95 -9.40 9.60
N SER A 353 -4.09 -10.48 10.32
CA SER A 353 -5.36 -11.14 10.64
C SER A 353 -5.46 -11.33 12.15
N MET A 354 -6.66 -11.55 12.64
CA MET A 354 -6.94 -11.77 14.05
C MET A 354 -7.97 -12.88 14.16
N ASP A 355 -7.67 -13.91 14.93
CA ASP A 355 -8.65 -14.94 15.26
C ASP A 355 -9.57 -14.52 16.42
N LYS A 356 -10.54 -15.39 16.74
CA LYS A 356 -11.52 -15.10 17.79
C LYS A 356 -10.89 -14.95 19.19
N ASP A 357 -9.89 -15.75 19.51
CA ASP A 357 -9.25 -15.72 20.83
C ASP A 357 -8.38 -14.46 20.95
N GLU A 358 -7.66 -14.10 19.91
CA GLU A 358 -6.89 -12.86 19.81
C GLU A 358 -7.80 -11.63 19.93
N MET A 359 -8.95 -11.63 19.24
CA MET A 359 -9.94 -10.56 19.33
C MET A 359 -10.51 -10.44 20.75
N MET A 360 -10.88 -11.56 21.36
CA MET A 360 -11.42 -11.55 22.73
C MET A 360 -10.42 -11.06 23.77
N ALA A 361 -9.12 -11.29 23.54
CA ALA A 361 -8.05 -10.80 24.38
C ALA A 361 -7.73 -9.32 24.15
N ALA A 362 -7.74 -8.86 22.89
CA ALA A 362 -7.30 -7.53 22.50
C ALA A 362 -8.39 -6.45 22.63
N ILE A 363 -9.66 -6.81 22.35
CA ILE A 363 -10.76 -5.84 22.32
C ILE A 363 -11.47 -5.82 23.68
N PRO A 364 -11.54 -4.66 24.40
CA PRO A 364 -12.20 -4.56 25.68
C PRO A 364 -13.69 -4.92 25.64
N SER A 365 -14.22 -5.46 26.74
CA SER A 365 -15.64 -5.85 26.83
C SER A 365 -16.60 -4.65 26.89
N ASP A 366 -16.10 -3.48 27.25
CA ASP A 366 -16.83 -2.21 27.30
C ASP A 366 -16.61 -1.34 26.05
N CYS A 367 -16.08 -1.92 24.97
CA CYS A 367 -15.89 -1.23 23.71
C CYS A 367 -17.23 -0.77 23.12
N SER A 368 -17.20 0.21 22.24
CA SER A 368 -18.38 0.77 21.56
C SER A 368 -18.44 0.35 20.10
N GLU A 369 -19.56 -0.24 19.67
CA GLU A 369 -19.86 -0.50 18.26
C GLU A 369 -20.02 0.77 17.41
N GLN A 370 -20.03 1.95 18.05
CA GLN A 370 -20.06 3.25 17.39
C GLN A 370 -18.67 3.88 17.31
N SER A 371 -17.63 3.19 17.80
CA SER A 371 -16.26 3.72 17.79
C SER A 371 -15.74 3.88 16.36
N ASP A 372 -15.22 5.06 16.08
CA ASP A 372 -14.47 5.43 14.86
C ASP A 372 -12.95 5.30 15.05
N GLN A 373 -12.54 4.75 16.17
CA GLN A 373 -11.14 4.50 16.51
C GLN A 373 -10.63 3.22 15.83
N TRP A 374 -9.34 3.02 15.89
CA TRP A 374 -8.64 1.89 15.27
C TRP A 374 -7.91 1.06 16.31
N TYR A 375 -7.90 -0.25 16.12
CA TYR A 375 -7.05 -1.15 16.88
C TYR A 375 -5.61 -1.05 16.37
N HIS A 376 -4.66 -0.88 17.28
CA HIS A 376 -3.24 -0.79 17.01
C HIS A 376 -2.49 -1.85 17.80
N PRO A 377 -2.02 -2.94 17.16
CA PRO A 377 -1.20 -3.96 17.84
C PRO A 377 0.22 -3.48 18.11
N GLY A 378 0.62 -2.36 17.52
CA GLY A 378 1.98 -1.82 17.54
C GLY A 378 2.83 -2.34 16.39
N ILE A 379 3.74 -1.49 15.88
CA ILE A 379 4.59 -1.76 14.70
C ILE A 379 5.38 -3.07 14.82
N ASN A 380 5.78 -3.47 16.03
CA ASN A 380 6.55 -4.71 16.26
C ASN A 380 5.75 -5.98 15.95
N ALA A 381 4.42 -5.92 15.90
CA ALA A 381 3.59 -7.07 15.58
C ALA A 381 3.70 -7.48 14.08
N TRP A 382 4.08 -6.57 13.18
CA TRP A 382 4.09 -6.85 11.75
C TRP A 382 5.25 -6.26 10.95
N ALA A 383 5.81 -5.11 11.35
CA ALA A 383 6.91 -4.43 10.64
C ALA A 383 7.96 -3.87 11.60
N GLY A 384 8.30 -4.65 12.64
CA GLY A 384 9.29 -4.27 13.66
C GLY A 384 10.70 -4.10 13.10
N LYS A 385 11.59 -3.56 13.93
CA LYS A 385 12.98 -3.24 13.56
C LYS A 385 13.73 -4.43 12.95
N GLU A 386 13.55 -5.63 13.50
CA GLU A 386 14.19 -6.87 13.04
C GLU A 386 13.72 -7.27 11.62
N PHE A 387 12.42 -7.19 11.37
CA PHE A 387 11.86 -7.43 10.06
C PHE A 387 12.40 -6.42 9.03
N LEU A 388 12.37 -5.13 9.35
CA LEU A 388 12.87 -4.08 8.46
C LEU A 388 14.37 -4.20 8.16
N ASN A 389 15.18 -4.76 9.08
CA ASN A 389 16.61 -4.98 8.85
C ASN A 389 16.90 -5.80 7.60
N ASN A 390 16.00 -6.71 7.21
CA ASN A 390 16.17 -7.53 6.00
C ASN A 390 16.21 -6.71 4.71
N PHE A 391 15.61 -5.53 4.71
CA PHE A 391 15.47 -4.68 3.53
C PHE A 391 16.59 -3.64 3.37
N PHE A 392 17.52 -3.57 4.30
CA PHE A 392 18.62 -2.59 4.27
C PHE A 392 19.98 -3.26 4.15
N LEU A 393 20.92 -2.62 3.44
CA LEU A 393 22.29 -3.10 3.27
C LEU A 393 23.12 -2.95 4.54
N ARG A 394 22.90 -1.86 5.25
CA ARG A 394 23.60 -1.43 6.45
C ARG A 394 22.63 -1.20 7.59
N PRO A 395 21.90 -2.27 8.03
CA PRO A 395 20.85 -2.10 9.01
C PRO A 395 21.41 -1.66 10.37
N ALA A 396 20.79 -0.64 10.94
CA ALA A 396 21.11 -0.12 12.28
C ALA A 396 19.81 0.37 12.94
N ASP A 397 19.82 0.53 14.27
CA ASP A 397 18.71 1.15 14.98
C ASP A 397 18.66 2.64 14.63
N PRO A 398 17.60 3.10 13.91
CA PRO A 398 17.55 4.48 13.45
C PRO A 398 17.44 5.50 14.59
N GLU A 399 16.98 5.09 15.78
CA GLU A 399 16.89 5.95 16.96
C GLU A 399 18.23 6.16 17.66
N LYS A 400 19.25 5.34 17.33
CA LYS A 400 20.61 5.42 17.89
C LYS A 400 21.62 5.98 16.90
N TYR A 401 21.16 6.71 15.90
CA TYR A 401 22.04 7.30 14.89
C TYR A 401 22.98 8.33 15.52
N ASP A 402 24.27 8.17 15.23
CA ASP A 402 25.27 9.17 15.63
C ASP A 402 25.30 10.32 14.61
N VAL A 403 24.69 11.42 14.96
CA VAL A 403 24.61 12.64 14.14
C VAL A 403 26.01 13.15 13.74
N ALA A 404 27.00 12.98 14.59
CA ALA A 404 28.37 13.40 14.31
C ALA A 404 29.07 12.56 13.24
N SER A 405 28.56 11.34 12.98
CA SER A 405 29.05 10.42 11.95
C SER A 405 28.41 10.63 10.58
N HIS A 406 27.46 11.57 10.44
CA HIS A 406 26.83 11.84 9.16
C HIS A 406 27.88 12.24 8.11
N PRO A 407 27.91 11.60 6.91
CA PRO A 407 28.84 11.95 5.87
C PRO A 407 28.73 13.43 5.51
N LYS A 408 29.84 14.12 5.49
CA LYS A 408 29.87 15.50 4.99
C LYS A 408 29.91 15.47 3.47
N SER A 409 28.92 16.12 2.84
CA SER A 409 28.84 16.30 1.39
C SER A 409 30.01 17.04 0.81
#